data_be88d6d74dd14fb297e53f3a85cd08ce
#
_entry.id   be88d6d74dd14fb297e53f3a85cd08ce
#
_cell.length_a   1.000
_cell.length_b   1.000
_cell.length_c   1.000
_cell.angle_alpha   90.00
_cell.angle_beta   90.00
_cell.angle_gamma   90.00
#
_symmetry.space_group_name_H-M   'P 1'
#
loop_
_entity.id
_entity.type
_entity.pdbx_description
1 polymer ?
#
loop_
_entity_poly.entity_id
_entity_poly.type
_entity_poly.pdbx_seq_one_letter_code
_entity_poly.pdbx_strand_id
1 'polypeptide(L)'
;HVATMGGEYLCGVIYSAMRKYQAPPSAAGIAHSAAALGRLADKARARGIHLALEVVNRYETNVINTARAGLGFLDQIANDNVSLHLDTYHMNIEESDQFSPVLDAGDRLGYVHIGESHRGYLGTGTVNFDELFRALARTGYDGPVVFASFSSAVVSPELSNTLGIWRNLWNDSDDLAAHANRFIRDHLRAVETLALH
;
A
#
# COMPACT_ATOMS: atom_id res chain seq x y z
N HIS A 1 19.18 4.13 -8.14
CA HIS A 1 18.56 5.43 -7.86
C HIS A 1 18.07 5.53 -6.42
N VAL A 2 17.26 4.58 -5.87
CA VAL A 2 16.75 4.66 -4.48
C VAL A 2 17.88 4.85 -3.49
N ALA A 3 18.89 3.97 -3.49
CA ALA A 3 20.06 4.10 -2.60
C ALA A 3 20.84 5.41 -2.81
N THR A 4 20.95 5.89 -4.05
CA THR A 4 21.65 7.16 -4.35
C THR A 4 20.92 8.38 -3.77
N MET A 5 19.60 8.27 -3.61
CA MET A 5 18.75 9.29 -2.98
C MET A 5 18.64 9.13 -1.46
N GLY A 6 19.28 8.13 -0.87
CA GLY A 6 19.19 7.84 0.56
C GLY A 6 17.90 7.14 0.96
N GLY A 7 17.14 6.57 0.03
CA GLY A 7 15.90 5.83 0.33
C GLY A 7 16.20 4.42 0.82
N GLU A 8 15.38 3.94 1.74
CA GLU A 8 15.46 2.61 2.36
C GLU A 8 14.41 1.64 1.83
N TYR A 9 13.37 2.13 1.18
CA TYR A 9 12.27 1.32 0.62
C TYR A 9 12.13 1.52 -0.88
N LEU A 10 11.84 0.42 -1.59
CA LEU A 10 11.27 0.43 -2.93
C LEU A 10 9.90 -0.25 -2.84
N CYS A 11 8.83 0.55 -2.89
CA CYS A 11 7.45 0.08 -2.76
C CYS A 11 6.63 0.34 -4.03
N GLY A 12 5.49 -0.35 -4.14
CA GLY A 12 4.56 -0.20 -5.25
C GLY A 12 4.32 -1.50 -6.02
N VAL A 13 3.70 -1.36 -7.19
CA VAL A 13 3.37 -2.48 -8.10
C VAL A 13 4.61 -2.82 -8.95
N ILE A 14 5.62 -3.45 -8.31
CA ILE A 14 6.89 -3.82 -8.97
C ILE A 14 6.91 -5.27 -9.47
N TYR A 15 5.82 -6.01 -9.31
CA TYR A 15 5.66 -7.42 -9.64
C TYR A 15 4.87 -7.67 -10.93
N SER A 16 4.22 -6.65 -11.49
CA SER A 16 3.47 -6.73 -12.76
C SER A 16 3.40 -5.36 -13.43
N ALA A 17 2.97 -5.31 -14.68
CA ALA A 17 2.57 -4.05 -15.29
C ALA A 17 1.26 -3.55 -14.64
N MET A 18 1.21 -2.26 -14.30
CA MET A 18 0.03 -1.63 -13.72
C MET A 18 -1.00 -1.31 -14.82
N ARG A 19 -2.08 -2.10 -14.87
CA ARG A 19 -3.19 -1.95 -15.80
C ARG A 19 -4.36 -2.86 -15.46
N LYS A 20 -5.54 -2.60 -16.01
CA LYS A 20 -6.66 -3.55 -16.01
C LYS A 20 -6.40 -4.71 -16.97
N TYR A 21 -6.37 -5.92 -16.44
CA TYR A 21 -6.23 -7.16 -17.20
C TYR A 21 -7.60 -7.74 -17.57
N GLN A 22 -7.63 -8.52 -18.67
CA GLN A 22 -8.85 -9.14 -19.18
C GLN A 22 -9.01 -10.60 -18.76
N ALA A 23 -8.02 -11.17 -18.06
CA ALA A 23 -7.99 -12.55 -17.61
C ALA A 23 -7.21 -12.68 -16.28
N PRO A 24 -7.41 -13.77 -15.52
CA PRO A 24 -6.58 -14.10 -14.38
C PRO A 24 -5.09 -14.23 -14.76
N PRO A 25 -4.17 -14.09 -13.80
CA PRO A 25 -2.75 -14.28 -14.09
C PRO A 25 -2.47 -15.75 -14.39
N SER A 26 -1.52 -16.02 -15.29
CA SER A 26 -1.07 -17.39 -15.52
C SER A 26 -0.12 -17.85 -14.40
N ALA A 27 -0.15 -19.14 -14.08
CA ALA A 27 0.76 -19.71 -13.08
C ALA A 27 2.23 -19.50 -13.46
N ALA A 28 2.58 -19.61 -14.75
CA ALA A 28 3.92 -19.35 -15.24
C ALA A 28 4.32 -17.87 -15.05
N GLY A 29 3.39 -16.92 -15.29
CA GLY A 29 3.63 -15.49 -15.09
C GLY A 29 3.90 -15.17 -13.60
N ILE A 30 3.11 -15.74 -12.71
CA ILE A 30 3.31 -15.62 -11.25
C ILE A 30 4.70 -16.14 -10.86
N ALA A 31 5.05 -17.36 -11.27
CA ALA A 31 6.35 -17.98 -10.96
C ALA A 31 7.55 -17.17 -11.50
N HIS A 32 7.45 -16.66 -12.73
CA HIS A 32 8.49 -15.82 -13.32
C HIS A 32 8.66 -14.49 -12.58
N SER A 33 7.56 -13.86 -12.19
CA SER A 33 7.57 -12.62 -11.41
C SER A 33 8.20 -12.86 -10.03
N ALA A 34 7.78 -13.90 -9.30
CA ALA A 34 8.33 -14.26 -8.00
C ALA A 34 9.87 -14.51 -8.09
N ALA A 35 10.32 -15.28 -9.08
CA ALA A 35 11.75 -15.53 -9.28
C ALA A 35 12.54 -14.26 -9.61
N ALA A 36 11.96 -13.34 -10.39
CA ALA A 36 12.59 -12.05 -10.70
C ALA A 36 12.71 -11.16 -9.44
N LEU A 37 11.66 -11.13 -8.62
CA LEU A 37 11.65 -10.38 -7.37
C LEU A 37 12.61 -10.95 -6.33
N GLY A 38 12.79 -12.27 -6.23
CA GLY A 38 13.80 -12.87 -5.36
C GLY A 38 15.21 -12.36 -5.70
N ARG A 39 15.57 -12.37 -6.99
CA ARG A 39 16.85 -11.81 -7.45
C ARG A 39 16.99 -10.30 -7.23
N LEU A 40 15.87 -9.56 -7.35
CA LEU A 40 15.85 -8.12 -7.07
C LEU A 40 16.03 -7.86 -5.58
N ALA A 41 15.39 -8.65 -4.74
CA ALA A 41 15.46 -8.54 -3.29
C ALA A 41 16.90 -8.72 -2.77
N ASP A 42 17.65 -9.69 -3.30
CA ASP A 42 19.06 -9.87 -2.95
C ASP A 42 19.91 -8.64 -3.33
N LYS A 43 19.67 -8.08 -4.53
CA LYS A 43 20.36 -6.85 -4.97
C LYS A 43 19.98 -5.62 -4.16
N ALA A 44 18.71 -5.52 -3.74
CA ALA A 44 18.19 -4.45 -2.92
C ALA A 44 18.80 -4.51 -1.52
N ARG A 45 18.82 -5.71 -0.90
CA ARG A 45 19.44 -5.96 0.39
C ARG A 45 20.90 -5.52 0.44
N ALA A 46 21.68 -5.86 -0.59
CA ALA A 46 23.08 -5.46 -0.70
C ALA A 46 23.30 -3.94 -0.74
N ARG A 47 22.22 -3.16 -0.86
CA ARG A 47 22.20 -1.69 -0.86
C ARG A 47 21.39 -1.08 0.28
N GLY A 48 20.98 -1.88 1.27
CA GLY A 48 20.17 -1.44 2.38
C GLY A 48 18.74 -1.04 1.98
N ILE A 49 18.21 -1.57 0.88
CA ILE A 49 16.86 -1.28 0.39
C ILE A 49 15.97 -2.48 0.65
N HIS A 50 14.81 -2.26 1.28
CA HIS A 50 13.73 -3.23 1.45
C HIS A 50 12.69 -3.09 0.33
N LEU A 51 12.15 -4.21 -0.15
CA LEU A 51 11.07 -4.21 -1.13
C LEU A 51 9.71 -4.35 -0.42
N ALA A 52 8.75 -3.49 -0.74
CA ALA A 52 7.38 -3.61 -0.24
C ALA A 52 6.40 -3.68 -1.42
N LEU A 53 5.75 -4.84 -1.59
CA LEU A 53 4.84 -5.10 -2.70
C LEU A 53 3.46 -4.58 -2.39
N GLU A 54 3.01 -3.59 -3.13
CA GLU A 54 1.71 -2.99 -2.92
C GLU A 54 0.58 -3.90 -3.40
N VAL A 55 -0.34 -4.20 -2.50
CA VAL A 55 -1.59 -4.88 -2.81
C VAL A 55 -2.56 -3.86 -3.38
N VAL A 56 -2.86 -3.97 -4.67
CA VAL A 56 -3.72 -3.00 -5.36
C VAL A 56 -4.99 -3.65 -5.91
N ASN A 57 -5.99 -2.82 -6.20
CA ASN A 57 -7.28 -3.30 -6.68
C ASN A 57 -7.20 -3.99 -8.07
N ARG A 58 -8.25 -4.76 -8.39
CA ARG A 58 -8.40 -5.54 -9.64
C ARG A 58 -8.38 -4.74 -10.92
N TYR A 59 -8.53 -3.42 -10.85
CA TYR A 59 -8.47 -2.53 -12.01
C TYR A 59 -7.05 -2.10 -12.35
N GLU A 60 -6.09 -2.35 -11.44
CA GLU A 60 -4.69 -1.95 -11.59
C GLU A 60 -3.74 -3.14 -11.77
N THR A 61 -4.10 -4.33 -11.26
CA THR A 61 -3.38 -5.60 -11.52
C THR A 61 -4.33 -6.79 -11.40
N ASN A 62 -3.89 -7.95 -11.91
CA ASN A 62 -4.55 -9.23 -11.68
C ASN A 62 -3.72 -10.20 -10.82
N VAL A 63 -2.60 -9.78 -10.24
CA VAL A 63 -1.65 -10.68 -9.55
C VAL A 63 -1.94 -10.78 -8.06
N ILE A 64 -1.91 -9.67 -7.35
CA ILE A 64 -2.22 -9.63 -5.91
C ILE A 64 -3.21 -8.48 -5.62
N ASN A 65 -4.43 -8.85 -5.21
CA ASN A 65 -5.48 -7.89 -4.93
C ASN A 65 -5.94 -7.91 -3.46
N THR A 66 -5.53 -8.90 -2.67
CA THR A 66 -5.81 -8.99 -1.23
C THR A 66 -4.52 -9.28 -0.45
N ALA A 67 -4.52 -8.98 0.85
CA ALA A 67 -3.40 -9.31 1.74
C ALA A 67 -3.09 -10.82 1.69
N ARG A 68 -4.12 -11.66 1.72
CA ARG A 68 -3.97 -13.12 1.65
C ARG A 68 -3.33 -13.59 0.33
N ALA A 69 -3.73 -13.01 -0.82
CA ALA A 69 -3.09 -13.32 -2.09
C ALA A 69 -1.63 -12.85 -2.12
N GLY A 70 -1.36 -11.68 -1.53
CA GLY A 70 -0.02 -11.13 -1.38
C GLY A 70 0.89 -12.02 -0.53
N LEU A 71 0.40 -12.52 0.60
CA LEU A 71 1.14 -13.47 1.44
C LEU A 71 1.50 -14.75 0.68
N GLY A 72 0.56 -15.34 -0.04
CA GLY A 72 0.83 -16.51 -0.88
C GLY A 72 1.82 -16.22 -2.02
N PHE A 73 1.90 -14.99 -2.49
CA PHE A 73 2.90 -14.57 -3.46
C PHE A 73 4.28 -14.38 -2.82
N LEU A 74 4.36 -13.79 -1.62
CA LEU A 74 5.60 -13.70 -0.85
C LEU A 74 6.21 -15.07 -0.55
N ASP A 75 5.37 -16.08 -0.28
CA ASP A 75 5.82 -17.46 -0.05
C ASP A 75 6.54 -18.04 -1.29
N GLN A 76 6.12 -17.65 -2.50
CA GLN A 76 6.78 -18.07 -3.73
C GLN A 76 8.09 -17.31 -3.99
N ILE A 77 8.22 -16.07 -3.50
CA ILE A 77 9.47 -15.31 -3.59
C ILE A 77 10.51 -15.88 -2.63
N ALA A 78 10.09 -16.35 -1.46
CA ALA A 78 10.92 -16.97 -0.42
C ALA A 78 12.16 -16.13 -0.03
N ASN A 79 11.96 -14.81 0.14
CA ASN A 79 13.01 -13.85 0.49
C ASN A 79 12.50 -12.90 1.56
N ASP A 80 13.21 -12.79 2.69
CA ASP A 80 12.83 -11.98 3.85
C ASP A 80 13.07 -10.46 3.66
N ASN A 81 13.73 -10.05 2.55
CA ASN A 81 13.86 -8.65 2.16
C ASN A 81 12.68 -8.14 1.31
N VAL A 82 11.55 -8.85 1.37
CA VAL A 82 10.31 -8.49 0.67
C VAL A 82 9.14 -8.60 1.63
N SER A 83 8.35 -7.56 1.74
CA SER A 83 7.14 -7.50 2.58
C SER A 83 5.91 -7.07 1.77
N LEU A 84 4.75 -7.06 2.42
CA LEU A 84 3.54 -6.45 1.88
C LEU A 84 3.53 -4.94 2.14
N HIS A 85 2.94 -4.23 1.21
CA HIS A 85 2.50 -2.86 1.34
C HIS A 85 0.97 -2.84 1.19
N LEU A 86 0.27 -2.42 2.23
CA LEU A 86 -1.19 -2.28 2.23
C LEU A 86 -1.58 -0.81 2.05
N ASP A 87 -2.62 -0.57 1.24
CA ASP A 87 -3.19 0.75 1.00
C ASP A 87 -4.71 0.70 1.29
N THR A 88 -5.18 1.57 2.17
CA THR A 88 -6.58 1.60 2.62
C THR A 88 -7.57 1.84 1.49
N TYR A 89 -7.21 2.59 0.46
CA TYR A 89 -8.03 2.77 -0.73
C TYR A 89 -8.24 1.45 -1.47
N HIS A 90 -7.17 0.68 -1.68
CA HIS A 90 -7.26 -0.62 -2.36
C HIS A 90 -7.99 -1.65 -1.51
N MET A 91 -7.72 -1.68 -0.19
CA MET A 91 -8.42 -2.54 0.76
C MET A 91 -9.93 -2.23 0.79
N ASN A 92 -10.34 -0.97 0.70
CA ASN A 92 -11.74 -0.57 0.65
C ASN A 92 -12.50 -1.11 -0.59
N ILE A 93 -11.79 -1.53 -1.63
CA ILE A 93 -12.36 -2.12 -2.84
C ILE A 93 -12.35 -3.65 -2.79
N GLU A 94 -11.31 -4.26 -2.24
CA GLU A 94 -11.01 -5.68 -2.38
C GLU A 94 -11.22 -6.51 -1.12
N GLU A 95 -11.10 -5.91 0.05
CA GLU A 95 -11.20 -6.59 1.35
C GLU A 95 -12.60 -6.40 1.96
N SER A 96 -12.96 -7.25 2.90
CA SER A 96 -14.24 -7.15 3.62
C SER A 96 -14.21 -6.11 4.75
N ASP A 97 -13.02 -5.79 5.25
CA ASP A 97 -12.78 -4.85 6.35
C ASP A 97 -11.35 -4.31 6.31
N GLN A 98 -11.04 -3.33 7.18
CA GLN A 98 -9.71 -2.73 7.27
C GLN A 98 -8.85 -3.35 8.39
N PHE A 99 -9.38 -4.31 9.14
CA PHE A 99 -8.75 -4.90 10.31
C PHE A 99 -8.07 -6.24 10.00
N SER A 100 -8.83 -7.19 9.44
CA SER A 100 -8.39 -8.56 9.20
C SER A 100 -7.15 -8.66 8.27
N PRO A 101 -7.07 -7.89 7.15
CA PRO A 101 -5.89 -7.94 6.27
C PRO A 101 -4.59 -7.55 6.96
N VAL A 102 -4.64 -6.59 7.89
CA VAL A 102 -3.47 -6.15 8.67
C VAL A 102 -3.04 -7.24 9.64
N LEU A 103 -4.00 -7.89 10.32
CA LEU A 103 -3.69 -9.02 11.22
C LEU A 103 -3.12 -10.21 10.45
N ASP A 104 -3.70 -10.54 9.28
CA ASP A 104 -3.21 -11.62 8.41
C ASP A 104 -1.77 -11.36 7.94
N ALA A 105 -1.45 -10.10 7.60
CA ALA A 105 -0.10 -9.71 7.20
C ALA A 105 0.91 -9.79 8.35
N GLY A 106 0.53 -9.39 9.55
CA GLY A 106 1.37 -9.45 10.75
C GLY A 106 2.78 -8.88 10.51
N ASP A 107 3.81 -9.61 10.90
CA ASP A 107 5.22 -9.23 10.74
C ASP A 107 5.69 -9.11 9.27
N ARG A 108 4.85 -9.55 8.33
CA ARG A 108 5.13 -9.42 6.89
C ARG A 108 4.59 -8.12 6.29
N LEU A 109 3.94 -7.27 7.09
CA LEU A 109 3.55 -5.91 6.69
C LEU A 109 4.74 -4.98 6.86
N GLY A 110 5.24 -4.41 5.77
CA GLY A 110 6.41 -3.53 5.78
C GLY A 110 6.13 -2.09 5.40
N TYR A 111 4.95 -1.79 4.85
CA TYR A 111 4.60 -0.43 4.42
C TYR A 111 3.09 -0.23 4.40
N VAL A 112 2.62 0.96 4.76
CA VAL A 112 1.18 1.28 4.77
C VAL A 112 0.94 2.62 4.07
N HIS A 113 0.06 2.61 3.06
CA HIS A 113 -0.56 3.82 2.54
C HIS A 113 -1.90 4.10 3.20
N ILE A 114 -2.10 5.34 3.57
CA ILE A 114 -3.36 5.87 4.09
C ILE A 114 -3.99 6.70 2.98
N GLY A 115 -5.00 6.17 2.33
CA GLY A 115 -5.78 6.83 1.28
C GLY A 115 -7.27 6.78 1.60
N GLU A 116 -8.03 7.81 1.24
CA GLU A 116 -9.48 7.80 1.35
C GLU A 116 -10.11 7.06 0.17
N SER A 117 -11.35 6.56 0.32
CA SER A 117 -12.10 5.83 -0.71
C SER A 117 -12.24 6.58 -2.04
N HIS A 118 -12.18 7.88 -2.03
CA HIS A 118 -12.22 8.74 -3.22
C HIS A 118 -10.89 9.47 -3.50
N ARG A 119 -9.79 9.11 -2.80
CA ARG A 119 -8.43 9.70 -2.95
C ARG A 119 -8.31 11.18 -2.53
N GLY A 120 -9.29 11.73 -1.81
CA GLY A 120 -9.27 13.12 -1.29
C GLY A 120 -8.89 13.21 0.18
N TYR A 121 -9.52 14.16 0.90
CA TYR A 121 -9.29 14.38 2.32
C TYR A 121 -9.71 13.18 3.17
N LEU A 122 -8.84 12.75 4.08
CA LEU A 122 -9.09 11.64 5.00
C LEU A 122 -10.28 11.92 5.92
N GLY A 123 -11.09 10.90 6.17
CA GLY A 123 -12.28 10.98 7.02
C GLY A 123 -13.52 11.57 6.33
N THR A 124 -13.47 11.81 5.02
CA THR A 124 -14.60 12.36 4.26
C THR A 124 -15.27 11.34 3.33
N GLY A 125 -14.81 10.09 3.36
CA GLY A 125 -15.32 8.99 2.53
C GLY A 125 -15.80 7.80 3.37
N THR A 126 -15.49 6.58 2.92
CA THR A 126 -16.05 5.34 3.49
C THR A 126 -15.03 4.41 4.12
N VAL A 127 -13.74 4.77 4.13
CA VAL A 127 -12.71 3.95 4.76
C VAL A 127 -12.87 3.95 6.28
N ASN A 128 -12.89 2.75 6.88
CA ASN A 128 -12.94 2.61 8.34
C ASN A 128 -11.53 2.69 8.93
N PHE A 129 -11.05 3.90 9.16
CA PHE A 129 -9.71 4.13 9.71
C PHE A 129 -9.57 3.65 11.16
N ASP A 130 -10.64 3.63 11.95
CA ASP A 130 -10.60 3.09 13.32
C ASP A 130 -10.21 1.61 13.33
N GLU A 131 -10.75 0.81 12.41
CA GLU A 131 -10.37 -0.59 12.24
C GLU A 131 -8.89 -0.73 11.86
N LEU A 132 -8.43 0.05 10.88
CA LEU A 132 -7.04 0.03 10.45
C LEU A 132 -6.08 0.31 11.60
N PHE A 133 -6.24 1.46 12.28
CA PHE A 133 -5.30 1.88 13.32
C PHE A 133 -5.32 0.95 14.53
N ARG A 134 -6.48 0.37 14.88
CA ARG A 134 -6.55 -0.69 15.90
C ARG A 134 -5.80 -1.94 15.48
N ALA A 135 -5.86 -2.34 14.21
CA ALA A 135 -5.14 -3.49 13.71
C ALA A 135 -3.63 -3.24 13.72
N LEU A 136 -3.17 -2.07 13.27
CA LEU A 136 -1.76 -1.67 13.33
C LEU A 136 -1.22 -1.69 14.76
N ALA A 137 -1.98 -1.13 15.72
CA ALA A 137 -1.61 -1.16 17.13
C ALA A 137 -1.55 -2.60 17.68
N ARG A 138 -2.51 -3.45 17.29
CA ARG A 138 -2.59 -4.85 17.76
C ARG A 138 -1.45 -5.71 17.24
N THR A 139 -0.97 -5.46 16.02
CA THR A 139 0.19 -6.15 15.44
C THR A 139 1.53 -5.58 15.91
N GLY A 140 1.53 -4.43 16.60
CA GLY A 140 2.75 -3.74 16.98
C GLY A 140 3.50 -3.16 15.77
N TYR A 141 2.77 -2.81 14.71
CA TYR A 141 3.38 -2.26 13.50
C TYR A 141 4.08 -0.93 13.78
N ASP A 142 5.38 -0.85 13.47
CA ASP A 142 6.25 0.31 13.65
C ASP A 142 6.87 0.83 12.34
N GLY A 143 6.42 0.28 11.21
CA GLY A 143 6.89 0.67 9.88
C GLY A 143 6.31 1.99 9.36
N PRO A 144 6.66 2.39 8.13
CA PRO A 144 6.20 3.63 7.53
C PRO A 144 4.68 3.67 7.34
N VAL A 145 4.07 4.81 7.71
CA VAL A 145 2.67 5.16 7.45
C VAL A 145 2.66 6.42 6.59
N VAL A 146 2.24 6.30 5.34
CA VAL A 146 2.38 7.37 4.34
C VAL A 146 1.01 7.71 3.73
N PHE A 147 0.70 8.99 3.68
CA PHE A 147 -0.51 9.47 3.04
C PHE A 147 -0.42 9.38 1.52
N ALA A 148 -1.45 8.82 0.89
CA ALA A 148 -1.58 8.70 -0.57
C ALA A 148 -2.87 9.38 -1.06
N SER A 149 -2.72 10.36 -1.95
CA SER A 149 -3.84 11.09 -2.55
C SER A 149 -3.51 11.49 -3.98
N PHE A 150 -4.55 11.60 -4.81
CA PHE A 150 -4.42 12.01 -6.19
C PHE A 150 -5.51 13.01 -6.56
N SER A 151 -5.14 13.98 -7.41
CA SER A 151 -6.09 14.94 -8.00
C SER A 151 -5.68 15.21 -9.44
N SER A 152 -6.64 15.31 -10.35
CA SER A 152 -6.39 15.55 -11.77
C SER A 152 -5.66 16.87 -12.06
N ALA A 153 -5.69 17.82 -11.13
CA ALA A 153 -4.99 19.09 -11.27
C ALA A 153 -3.48 19.00 -11.04
N VAL A 154 -2.98 17.95 -10.35
CA VAL A 154 -1.58 17.88 -9.91
C VAL A 154 -0.82 16.69 -10.48
N VAL A 155 -1.52 15.66 -10.96
CA VAL A 155 -0.88 14.51 -11.61
C VAL A 155 -0.73 14.72 -13.10
N SER A 156 0.26 14.05 -13.73
CA SER A 156 0.40 14.11 -15.18
C SER A 156 -0.85 13.52 -15.88
N PRO A 157 -1.20 13.99 -17.10
CA PRO A 157 -2.30 13.42 -17.87
C PRO A 157 -2.16 11.92 -18.09
N GLU A 158 -0.92 11.42 -18.28
CA GLU A 158 -0.66 9.99 -18.46
C GLU A 158 -1.03 9.18 -17.19
N LEU A 159 -0.60 9.62 -16.03
CA LEU A 159 -0.93 8.98 -14.76
C LEU A 159 -2.43 9.10 -14.45
N SER A 160 -3.01 10.28 -14.66
CA SER A 160 -4.44 10.53 -14.49
C SER A 160 -5.27 9.57 -15.32
N ASN A 161 -4.93 9.39 -16.60
CA ASN A 161 -5.64 8.48 -17.50
C ASN A 161 -5.43 6.99 -17.14
N THR A 162 -4.22 6.63 -16.73
CA THR A 162 -3.90 5.24 -16.34
C THR A 162 -4.67 4.82 -15.10
N LEU A 163 -4.78 5.69 -14.10
CA LEU A 163 -5.43 5.41 -12.81
C LEU A 163 -6.91 5.84 -12.77
N GLY A 164 -7.44 6.46 -13.83
CA GLY A 164 -8.82 6.95 -13.84
C GLY A 164 -9.07 8.14 -12.90
N ILE A 165 -8.07 8.98 -12.69
CA ILE A 165 -8.16 10.16 -11.81
C ILE A 165 -8.67 11.34 -12.63
N TRP A 166 -9.99 11.46 -12.75
CA TRP A 166 -10.63 12.47 -13.62
C TRP A 166 -11.28 13.63 -12.88
N ARG A 167 -11.21 13.60 -11.53
CA ARG A 167 -11.76 14.65 -10.68
C ARG A 167 -10.67 15.45 -9.99
N ASN A 168 -10.89 16.75 -9.85
CA ASN A 168 -10.07 17.60 -8.99
C ASN A 168 -10.69 17.60 -7.59
N LEU A 169 -10.11 16.86 -6.66
CA LEU A 169 -10.65 16.65 -5.32
C LEU A 169 -10.12 17.64 -4.28
N TRP A 170 -9.06 18.34 -4.61
CA TRP A 170 -8.42 19.34 -3.76
C TRP A 170 -7.54 20.25 -4.61
N ASN A 171 -7.34 21.49 -4.18
CA ASN A 171 -6.55 22.51 -4.88
C ASN A 171 -5.32 22.96 -4.10
N ASP A 172 -5.31 22.73 -2.78
CA ASP A 172 -4.24 23.14 -1.88
C ASP A 172 -3.56 21.89 -1.31
N SER A 173 -2.35 21.60 -1.80
CA SER A 173 -1.56 20.45 -1.38
C SER A 173 -1.02 20.58 0.03
N ASP A 174 -0.73 21.81 0.47
CA ASP A 174 -0.19 22.06 1.82
C ASP A 174 -1.30 21.86 2.88
N ASP A 175 -2.51 22.37 2.60
CA ASP A 175 -3.66 22.12 3.47
C ASP A 175 -4.03 20.65 3.53
N LEU A 176 -4.07 19.96 2.39
CA LEU A 176 -4.32 18.52 2.34
C LEU A 176 -3.28 17.73 3.14
N ALA A 177 -2.00 18.02 2.96
CA ALA A 177 -0.91 17.34 3.68
C ALA A 177 -0.98 17.62 5.19
N ALA A 178 -1.26 18.86 5.58
CA ALA A 178 -1.43 19.24 6.98
C ALA A 178 -2.64 18.54 7.61
N HIS A 179 -3.78 18.44 6.89
CA HIS A 179 -4.95 17.68 7.33
C HIS A 179 -4.61 16.20 7.53
N ALA A 180 -4.00 15.56 6.54
CA ALA A 180 -3.65 14.15 6.60
C ALA A 180 -2.68 13.84 7.75
N ASN A 181 -1.67 14.69 7.97
CA ASN A 181 -0.74 14.54 9.07
C ASN A 181 -1.44 14.61 10.44
N ARG A 182 -2.33 15.58 10.65
CA ARG A 182 -3.13 15.67 11.88
C ARG A 182 -4.01 14.44 12.06
N PHE A 183 -4.76 14.07 11.03
CA PHE A 183 -5.66 12.93 11.05
C PHE A 183 -4.96 11.62 11.45
N ILE A 184 -3.85 11.30 10.81
CA ILE A 184 -3.06 10.08 11.09
C ILE A 184 -2.53 10.12 12.53
N ARG A 185 -1.95 11.24 12.96
CA ARG A 185 -1.40 11.38 14.33
C ARG A 185 -2.46 11.25 15.41
N ASP A 186 -3.65 11.79 15.18
CA ASP A 186 -4.74 11.73 16.16
C ASP A 186 -5.26 10.29 16.32
N HIS A 187 -5.36 9.52 15.22
CA HIS A 187 -5.72 8.10 15.28
C HIS A 187 -4.63 7.25 15.97
N LEU A 188 -3.35 7.49 15.68
CA LEU A 188 -2.25 6.79 16.37
C LEU A 188 -2.30 7.06 17.88
N ARG A 189 -2.48 8.31 18.31
CA ARG A 189 -2.61 8.66 19.74
C ARG A 189 -3.84 8.02 20.38
N ALA A 190 -4.96 7.95 19.65
CA ALA A 190 -6.18 7.33 20.17
C ALA A 190 -5.97 5.85 20.48
N VAL A 191 -5.33 5.09 19.60
CA VAL A 191 -5.06 3.66 19.85
C VAL A 191 -4.00 3.42 20.92
N GLU A 192 -2.98 4.28 21.04
CA GLU A 192 -2.02 4.26 22.16
C GLU A 192 -2.73 4.45 23.49
N THR A 193 -3.68 5.39 23.57
CA THR A 193 -4.45 5.65 24.79
C THR A 193 -5.33 4.46 25.17
N LEU A 194 -5.94 3.78 24.20
CA LEU A 194 -6.73 2.57 24.44
C LEU A 194 -5.90 1.40 24.99
N ALA A 195 -4.63 1.30 24.60
CA ALA A 195 -3.72 0.27 25.09
C ALA A 195 -3.32 0.47 26.58
N LEU A 196 -3.59 1.64 27.17
CA LEU A 196 -3.27 1.95 28.57
C LEU A 196 -4.42 1.60 29.53
N HIS A 197 -5.58 1.21 29.00
CA HIS A 197 -6.80 0.86 29.77
C HIS A 197 -7.26 -0.57 29.48
#